data_dd7bcbaa49f02a85d08587725cfc94b4
#
_entry.id   dd7bcbaa49f02a85d08587725cfc94b4
#
_cell.length_a   1.000
_cell.length_b   1.000
_cell.length_c   1.000
_cell.angle_alpha   90.00
_cell.angle_beta   90.00
_cell.angle_gamma   90.00
#
_symmetry.space_group_name_H-M   'P 1'
#
loop_
_entity.id
_entity.type
_entity.pdbx_description
1 polymer ?
#
loop_
_entity_poly.entity_id
_entity_poly.type
_entity_poly.pdbx_seq_one_letter_code
_entity_poly.pdbx_strand_id
1 'polypeptide(L)'
;MRSAPRAIFILLLVSVFLITRHHRPWLRPIRPRPPTVVAAPDDPKEARGFHSRTWYGSDTDKNVDALLTRRNFLIVLDGSGSMAGSHCSGSLTKIVAAKQAIATFARKLKPEDNLGLCAFDSRGVTERAPLSLNRAAFNEALQDVRSDSNTPLGTAVALGYSLLQKQASRQLGYGEYYLVVVTDGDADKGNDPRSIVNKIVSDSPVVISTIGFCIGEGHSLNRPGLTLYHDATSLEELDRGLESVLAESEYNAAPDAR
;
A
#
# COMPACT_ATOMS: atom_id res chain seq x y z
N MET A 1 -33.60 -77.27 -11.71
CA MET A 1 -34.46 -76.43 -10.90
C MET A 1 -34.38 -75.04 -11.50
N ARG A 2 -35.57 -74.54 -11.92
CA ARG A 2 -35.69 -73.44 -12.87
C ARG A 2 -35.92 -72.11 -12.12
N SER A 3 -35.16 -71.09 -12.45
CA SER A 3 -35.41 -69.71 -11.98
C SER A 3 -35.78 -68.85 -13.18
N ALA A 4 -36.92 -68.22 -13.12
CA ALA A 4 -37.48 -67.32 -14.15
C ALA A 4 -36.94 -65.90 -13.98
N PRO A 5 -36.82 -65.13 -15.07
CA PRO A 5 -36.38 -63.73 -15.00
C PRO A 5 -37.56 -62.81 -14.69
N ARG A 6 -37.28 -61.83 -13.83
CA ARG A 6 -38.20 -60.72 -13.55
C ARG A 6 -38.04 -59.61 -14.60
N ALA A 7 -39.12 -59.34 -15.31
CA ALA A 7 -39.24 -58.22 -16.21
C ALA A 7 -39.38 -56.93 -15.41
N ILE A 8 -38.54 -55.95 -15.71
CA ILE A 8 -38.64 -54.59 -15.18
C ILE A 8 -39.39 -53.73 -16.18
N PHE A 9 -40.59 -53.26 -15.79
CA PHE A 9 -41.40 -52.28 -16.48
C PHE A 9 -40.76 -50.90 -16.31
N ILE A 10 -40.31 -50.29 -17.38
CA ILE A 10 -39.89 -48.88 -17.38
C ILE A 10 -41.11 -48.05 -17.77
N LEU A 11 -41.65 -47.32 -16.79
CA LEU A 11 -42.72 -46.35 -17.00
C LEU A 11 -42.06 -45.02 -17.48
N LEU A 12 -42.31 -44.67 -18.75
CA LEU A 12 -41.94 -43.39 -19.34
C LEU A 12 -43.02 -42.36 -18.90
N LEU A 13 -42.67 -41.51 -17.95
CA LEU A 13 -43.44 -40.32 -17.60
C LEU A 13 -43.00 -39.18 -18.54
N VAL A 14 -43.84 -38.87 -19.53
CA VAL A 14 -43.74 -37.68 -20.36
C VAL A 14 -44.29 -36.51 -19.58
N SER A 15 -43.43 -35.74 -18.97
CA SER A 15 -43.79 -34.46 -18.35
C SER A 15 -43.88 -33.37 -19.40
N VAL A 16 -45.12 -32.98 -19.72
CA VAL A 16 -45.37 -31.79 -20.55
C VAL A 16 -45.03 -30.55 -19.73
N PHE A 17 -43.91 -29.91 -20.04
CA PHE A 17 -43.54 -28.62 -19.48
C PHE A 17 -44.34 -27.53 -20.21
N LEU A 18 -45.39 -27.04 -19.57
CA LEU A 18 -46.05 -25.79 -19.96
C LEU A 18 -45.12 -24.63 -19.68
N ILE A 19 -44.51 -24.09 -20.73
CA ILE A 19 -43.70 -22.86 -20.68
C ILE A 19 -44.64 -21.67 -20.50
N THR A 20 -44.89 -21.25 -19.28
CA THR A 20 -45.48 -19.95 -18.99
C THR A 20 -44.45 -18.87 -19.31
N ARG A 21 -44.65 -18.17 -20.42
CA ARG A 21 -43.91 -16.96 -20.76
C ARG A 21 -44.23 -15.89 -19.70
N HIS A 22 -43.43 -15.80 -18.65
CA HIS A 22 -43.35 -14.58 -17.84
C HIS A 22 -42.72 -13.47 -18.68
N HIS A 23 -43.52 -12.50 -19.08
CA HIS A 23 -43.05 -11.22 -19.60
C HIS A 23 -42.16 -10.55 -18.53
N ARG A 24 -40.86 -10.67 -18.68
CA ARG A 24 -39.92 -9.84 -17.95
C ARG A 24 -40.01 -8.43 -18.54
N PRO A 25 -40.31 -7.39 -17.74
CA PRO A 25 -40.22 -6.03 -18.23
C PRO A 25 -38.77 -5.78 -18.63
N TRP A 26 -38.57 -5.32 -19.84
CA TRP A 26 -37.27 -4.94 -20.40
C TRP A 26 -36.66 -3.88 -19.50
N LEU A 27 -35.69 -4.27 -18.65
CA LEU A 27 -34.80 -3.31 -18.01
C LEU A 27 -34.03 -2.60 -19.14
N ARG A 28 -34.36 -1.35 -19.38
CA ARG A 28 -33.60 -0.50 -20.29
C ARG A 28 -32.15 -0.47 -19.78
N PRO A 29 -31.15 -0.72 -20.63
CA PRO A 29 -29.77 -0.57 -20.22
C PRO A 29 -29.57 0.86 -19.73
N ILE A 30 -29.14 1.00 -18.47
CA ILE A 30 -28.72 2.28 -17.90
C ILE A 30 -27.50 2.69 -18.72
N ARG A 31 -27.66 3.64 -19.63
CA ARG A 31 -26.50 4.24 -20.30
C ARG A 31 -25.70 4.95 -19.20
N PRO A 32 -24.41 4.62 -19.04
CA PRO A 32 -23.57 5.39 -18.14
C PRO A 32 -23.66 6.86 -18.59
N ARG A 33 -23.97 7.73 -17.66
CA ARG A 33 -23.95 9.17 -17.90
C ARG A 33 -22.53 9.53 -18.31
N PRO A 34 -22.31 10.20 -19.44
CA PRO A 34 -20.96 10.63 -19.78
C PRO A 34 -20.39 11.46 -18.61
N PRO A 35 -19.09 11.36 -18.33
CA PRO A 35 -18.48 12.18 -17.29
C PRO A 35 -18.83 13.63 -17.56
N THR A 36 -19.36 14.30 -16.55
CA THR A 36 -19.64 15.73 -16.65
C THR A 36 -18.29 16.41 -16.80
N VAL A 37 -17.96 16.82 -18.03
CA VAL A 37 -16.81 17.69 -18.26
C VAL A 37 -17.17 18.98 -17.55
N VAL A 38 -16.55 19.23 -16.39
CA VAL A 38 -16.60 20.52 -15.74
C VAL A 38 -15.88 21.47 -16.69
N ALA A 39 -16.64 22.35 -17.35
CA ALA A 39 -16.06 23.38 -18.22
C ALA A 39 -15.05 24.18 -17.38
N ALA A 40 -13.91 24.49 -17.97
CA ALA A 40 -12.96 25.39 -17.35
C ALA A 40 -13.68 26.73 -17.05
N PRO A 41 -13.42 27.35 -15.89
CA PRO A 41 -14.07 28.62 -15.55
C PRO A 41 -13.70 29.67 -16.60
N ASP A 42 -14.71 30.31 -17.17
CA ASP A 42 -14.55 31.36 -18.20
C ASP A 42 -13.99 32.68 -17.64
N ASP A 43 -13.89 32.81 -16.30
CA ASP A 43 -13.36 34.03 -15.64
C ASP A 43 -11.88 33.79 -15.22
N PRO A 44 -10.93 34.61 -15.77
CA PRO A 44 -9.52 34.55 -15.34
C PRO A 44 -9.33 34.88 -13.84
N LYS A 45 -10.33 35.45 -13.15
CA LYS A 45 -10.26 35.67 -11.71
C LYS A 45 -10.66 34.44 -10.91
N GLU A 46 -11.55 33.58 -11.41
CA GLU A 46 -11.85 32.29 -10.79
C GLU A 46 -10.68 31.29 -10.98
N ALA A 47 -9.96 31.35 -12.11
CA ALA A 47 -8.74 30.57 -12.32
C ALA A 47 -7.61 30.93 -11.32
N ARG A 48 -7.62 32.13 -10.74
CA ARG A 48 -6.66 32.50 -9.69
C ARG A 48 -6.98 31.92 -8.31
N GLY A 49 -8.16 31.36 -8.09
CA GLY A 49 -8.56 30.67 -6.86
C GLY A 49 -8.02 29.24 -6.77
N PHE A 50 -7.60 28.64 -7.88
CA PHE A 50 -6.82 27.41 -7.91
C PHE A 50 -5.34 27.73 -7.65
N HIS A 51 -5.03 28.29 -6.49
CA HIS A 51 -3.73 28.07 -5.92
C HIS A 51 -3.66 26.56 -5.60
N SER A 52 -3.10 25.79 -6.51
CA SER A 52 -2.71 24.42 -6.21
C SER A 52 -1.78 24.55 -5.01
N ARG A 53 -2.32 24.31 -3.81
CA ARG A 53 -1.47 24.04 -2.65
C ARG A 53 -0.74 22.77 -3.04
N THR A 54 0.48 22.96 -3.52
CA THR A 54 1.35 21.82 -3.79
C THR A 54 1.38 21.03 -2.50
N TRP A 55 0.99 19.75 -2.56
CA TRP A 55 0.92 18.88 -1.39
C TRP A 55 2.25 18.79 -0.62
N TYR A 56 3.34 19.18 -1.26
CA TYR A 56 4.71 19.21 -0.71
C TYR A 56 5.16 20.60 -0.21
N GLY A 57 4.25 21.60 -0.16
CA GLY A 57 4.58 22.96 0.30
C GLY A 57 5.18 23.84 -0.79
N SER A 58 5.30 25.15 -0.49
CA SER A 58 5.84 26.16 -1.40
C SER A 58 7.34 26.39 -1.27
N ASP A 59 7.98 25.86 -0.22
CA ASP A 59 9.42 25.93 -0.04
C ASP A 59 10.08 24.97 -1.03
N THR A 60 10.37 25.49 -2.22
CA THR A 60 11.24 24.79 -3.17
C THR A 60 12.62 24.65 -2.53
N ASP A 61 12.97 23.43 -2.14
CA ASP A 61 14.39 23.12 -1.83
C ASP A 61 15.19 23.54 -3.06
N LYS A 62 16.16 24.42 -2.87
CA LYS A 62 16.98 24.96 -3.98
C LYS A 62 17.77 23.88 -4.73
N ASN A 63 17.80 22.67 -4.18
CA ASN A 63 18.43 21.49 -4.76
C ASN A 63 17.39 20.64 -5.50
N VAL A 64 17.06 21.03 -6.72
CA VAL A 64 16.20 20.22 -7.61
C VAL A 64 16.90 18.89 -7.92
N ASP A 65 16.16 17.79 -7.85
CA ASP A 65 16.67 16.46 -8.21
C ASP A 65 17.00 16.41 -9.71
N ALA A 66 18.15 15.83 -10.06
CA ALA A 66 18.57 15.68 -11.45
C ALA A 66 17.60 14.83 -12.29
N LEU A 67 16.82 13.94 -11.65
CA LEU A 67 15.78 13.15 -12.27
C LEU A 67 14.45 13.38 -11.54
N LEU A 68 13.62 14.27 -12.08
CA LEU A 68 12.36 14.69 -11.46
C LEU A 68 11.34 13.56 -11.31
N THR A 69 11.29 12.63 -12.26
CA THR A 69 10.31 11.53 -12.32
C THR A 69 10.73 10.28 -11.54
N ARG A 70 11.76 10.38 -10.71
CA ARG A 70 12.29 9.26 -9.94
C ARG A 70 11.26 8.70 -8.95
N ARG A 71 11.18 7.37 -8.82
CA ARG A 71 10.38 6.70 -7.80
C ARG A 71 11.06 6.81 -6.44
N ASN A 72 10.28 6.97 -5.39
CA ASN A 72 10.75 7.19 -4.03
C ASN A 72 10.04 6.20 -3.10
N PHE A 73 10.79 5.27 -2.56
CA PHE A 73 10.30 4.28 -1.60
C PHE A 73 10.80 4.65 -0.20
N LEU A 74 9.90 5.02 0.69
CA LEU A 74 10.22 5.26 2.09
C LEU A 74 9.65 4.12 2.94
N ILE A 75 10.54 3.36 3.55
CA ILE A 75 10.17 2.28 4.47
C ILE A 75 9.97 2.89 5.86
N VAL A 76 8.87 2.52 6.52
CA VAL A 76 8.64 2.72 7.96
C VAL A 76 8.72 1.36 8.61
N LEU A 77 9.79 1.12 9.38
CA LEU A 77 10.00 -0.16 10.07
C LEU A 77 9.64 -0.05 11.55
N ASP A 78 8.76 -0.92 11.96
CA ASP A 78 8.39 -1.13 13.35
C ASP A 78 9.55 -1.75 14.15
N GLY A 79 9.98 -1.06 15.19
CA GLY A 79 10.96 -1.52 16.17
C GLY A 79 10.34 -1.61 17.56
N SER A 80 9.04 -1.91 17.67
CA SER A 80 8.38 -2.16 18.96
C SER A 80 8.85 -3.48 19.58
N GLY A 81 8.61 -3.63 20.88
CA GLY A 81 9.02 -4.80 21.64
C GLY A 81 8.42 -6.12 21.13
N SER A 82 7.22 -6.08 20.50
CA SER A 82 6.58 -7.27 19.88
C SER A 82 7.40 -7.84 18.73
N MET A 83 8.16 -7.01 18.01
CA MET A 83 9.06 -7.42 16.93
C MET A 83 10.25 -8.28 17.41
N ALA A 84 10.52 -8.33 18.73
CA ALA A 84 11.51 -9.26 19.29
C ALA A 84 11.00 -10.71 19.37
N GLY A 85 9.68 -10.92 19.23
CA GLY A 85 9.08 -12.27 19.21
C GLY A 85 9.39 -13.02 17.93
N SER A 86 9.17 -14.36 17.96
CA SER A 86 9.40 -15.26 16.81
C SER A 86 8.11 -15.85 16.25
N HIS A 87 6.95 -15.43 16.71
CA HIS A 87 5.66 -15.90 16.19
C HIS A 87 5.57 -15.56 14.69
N CYS A 88 5.21 -16.53 13.83
CA CYS A 88 5.15 -16.46 12.37
C CYS A 88 6.50 -16.28 11.62
N SER A 89 7.61 -16.10 12.32
CA SER A 89 8.92 -15.86 11.69
C SER A 89 9.86 -17.10 11.75
N GLY A 90 9.30 -18.24 12.10
CA GLY A 90 10.06 -19.50 12.20
C GLY A 90 11.10 -19.48 13.32
N SER A 91 12.37 -19.67 12.98
CA SER A 91 13.48 -19.60 13.94
C SER A 91 14.03 -18.19 14.17
N LEU A 92 13.57 -17.20 13.41
CA LEU A 92 14.02 -15.81 13.50
C LEU A 92 13.11 -15.01 14.44
N THR A 93 13.58 -13.86 14.93
CA THR A 93 12.69 -12.85 15.47
C THR A 93 12.03 -12.08 14.32
N LYS A 94 10.83 -11.52 14.56
CA LYS A 94 10.10 -10.76 13.54
C LYS A 94 10.94 -9.60 12.99
N ILE A 95 11.69 -8.90 13.84
CA ILE A 95 12.57 -7.81 13.39
C ILE A 95 13.67 -8.31 12.44
N VAL A 96 14.23 -9.49 12.69
CA VAL A 96 15.24 -10.09 11.80
C VAL A 96 14.61 -10.48 10.48
N ALA A 97 13.45 -11.13 10.51
CA ALA A 97 12.69 -11.50 9.31
C ALA A 97 12.33 -10.26 8.47
N ALA A 98 11.81 -9.21 9.11
CA ALA A 98 11.48 -7.95 8.46
C ALA A 98 12.71 -7.30 7.80
N LYS A 99 13.85 -7.25 8.48
CA LYS A 99 15.10 -6.73 7.91
C LYS A 99 15.56 -7.53 6.69
N GLN A 100 15.47 -8.87 6.73
CA GLN A 100 15.83 -9.71 5.59
C GLN A 100 14.92 -9.46 4.39
N ALA A 101 13.62 -9.40 4.60
CA ALA A 101 12.65 -9.11 3.55
C ALA A 101 12.84 -7.71 2.95
N ILE A 102 13.04 -6.68 3.80
CA ILE A 102 13.32 -5.31 3.35
C ILE A 102 14.65 -5.24 2.57
N ALA A 103 15.70 -5.93 3.01
CA ALA A 103 16.95 -5.99 2.28
C ALA A 103 16.80 -6.70 0.92
N THR A 104 15.95 -7.72 0.82
CA THR A 104 15.59 -8.37 -0.43
C THR A 104 14.83 -7.44 -1.36
N PHE A 105 13.85 -6.72 -0.84
CA PHE A 105 13.13 -5.67 -1.56
C PHE A 105 14.09 -4.60 -2.11
N ALA A 106 15.01 -4.09 -1.27
CA ALA A 106 15.98 -3.07 -1.66
C ALA A 106 16.88 -3.50 -2.84
N ARG A 107 17.20 -4.79 -2.95
CA ARG A 107 17.97 -5.34 -4.09
C ARG A 107 17.18 -5.42 -5.39
N LYS A 108 15.84 -5.49 -5.31
CA LYS A 108 14.94 -5.57 -6.49
C LYS A 108 14.60 -4.20 -7.06
N LEU A 109 14.83 -3.12 -6.30
CA LEU A 109 14.63 -1.76 -6.79
C LEU A 109 15.60 -1.42 -7.92
N LYS A 110 15.16 -0.59 -8.85
CA LYS A 110 16.01 -0.08 -9.93
C LYS A 110 17.14 0.79 -9.35
N PRO A 111 18.29 0.86 -10.02
CA PRO A 111 19.42 1.71 -9.54
C PRO A 111 19.04 3.17 -9.36
N GLU A 112 18.12 3.68 -10.19
CA GLU A 112 17.63 5.05 -10.17
C GLU A 112 16.57 5.34 -9.11
N ASP A 113 15.99 4.35 -8.44
CA ASP A 113 14.98 4.55 -7.42
C ASP A 113 15.60 5.09 -6.13
N ASN A 114 14.98 6.08 -5.52
CA ASN A 114 15.35 6.51 -4.17
C ASN A 114 14.77 5.54 -3.14
N LEU A 115 15.56 5.21 -2.14
CA LEU A 115 15.15 4.40 -1.00
C LEU A 115 15.57 5.09 0.29
N GLY A 116 14.63 5.21 1.23
CA GLY A 116 14.84 5.79 2.55
C GLY A 116 14.25 4.91 3.65
N LEU A 117 14.70 5.12 4.88
CA LEU A 117 14.26 4.40 6.07
C LEU A 117 13.88 5.37 7.17
N CYS A 118 12.67 5.22 7.65
CA CYS A 118 12.19 5.72 8.93
C CYS A 118 11.96 4.51 9.85
N ALA A 119 12.25 4.62 11.12
CA ALA A 119 11.94 3.57 12.08
C ALA A 119 11.60 4.18 13.44
N PHE A 120 10.94 3.40 14.26
CA PHE A 120 10.75 3.71 15.68
C PHE A 120 11.29 2.56 16.54
N ASP A 121 12.18 2.90 17.44
CA ASP A 121 12.77 2.04 18.46
C ASP A 121 13.05 2.89 19.72
N SER A 122 13.84 2.43 20.66
CA SER A 122 14.20 3.19 21.88
C SER A 122 14.80 4.58 21.62
N ARG A 123 15.27 4.85 20.39
CA ARG A 123 15.74 6.16 19.96
C ARG A 123 14.61 7.09 19.46
N GLY A 124 13.36 6.64 19.55
CA GLY A 124 12.17 7.35 19.10
C GLY A 124 11.90 7.16 17.60
N VAL A 125 10.92 7.92 17.11
CA VAL A 125 10.52 7.94 15.69
C VAL A 125 11.47 8.86 14.92
N THR A 126 12.34 8.31 14.10
CA THR A 126 13.35 9.11 13.38
C THR A 126 13.63 8.57 11.98
N GLU A 127 14.10 9.46 11.10
CA GLU A 127 14.74 9.08 9.85
C GLU A 127 16.06 8.37 10.15
N ARG A 128 16.26 7.17 9.61
CA ARG A 128 17.47 6.35 9.78
C ARG A 128 18.37 6.44 8.55
N ALA A 129 17.76 6.48 7.38
CA ALA A 129 18.46 6.72 6.12
C ALA A 129 17.62 7.67 5.26
N PRO A 130 18.20 8.77 4.75
CA PRO A 130 17.49 9.68 3.87
C PRO A 130 17.18 9.00 2.54
N LEU A 131 16.10 9.47 1.87
CA LEU A 131 15.78 9.07 0.51
C LEU A 131 16.97 9.36 -0.42
N SER A 132 17.60 8.32 -0.91
CA SER A 132 18.80 8.41 -1.74
C SER A 132 19.04 7.13 -2.55
N LEU A 133 20.03 7.17 -3.44
CA LEU A 133 20.50 6.01 -4.19
C LEU A 133 21.50 5.14 -3.40
N ASN A 134 21.91 5.58 -2.21
CA ASN A 134 22.94 4.91 -1.41
C ASN A 134 22.38 3.67 -0.68
N ARG A 135 22.38 2.53 -1.38
CA ARG A 135 21.92 1.26 -0.83
C ARG A 135 22.77 0.76 0.34
N ALA A 136 24.07 1.10 0.36
CA ALA A 136 24.95 0.67 1.45
C ALA A 136 24.58 1.37 2.76
N ALA A 137 24.41 2.70 2.75
CA ALA A 137 23.95 3.44 3.92
C ALA A 137 22.55 3.03 4.38
N PHE A 138 21.63 2.73 3.44
CA PHE A 138 20.32 2.18 3.79
C PHE A 138 20.43 0.85 4.53
N ASN A 139 21.22 -0.10 4.00
CA ASN A 139 21.37 -1.42 4.61
C ASN A 139 22.04 -1.33 5.99
N GLU A 140 23.04 -0.47 6.17
CA GLU A 140 23.65 -0.24 7.47
C GLU A 140 22.63 0.29 8.48
N ALA A 141 21.87 1.32 8.11
CA ALA A 141 20.81 1.89 8.95
C ALA A 141 19.71 0.86 9.26
N LEU A 142 19.34 0.00 8.29
CA LEU A 142 18.36 -1.07 8.48
C LEU A 142 18.82 -2.08 9.53
N GLN A 143 20.09 -2.48 9.51
CA GLN A 143 20.63 -3.43 10.48
C GLN A 143 20.69 -2.85 11.90
N ASP A 144 20.82 -1.53 12.03
CA ASP A 144 20.91 -0.85 13.33
C ASP A 144 19.54 -0.62 14.02
N VAL A 145 18.41 -0.86 13.35
CA VAL A 145 17.07 -0.77 13.99
C VAL A 145 16.91 -1.85 15.06
N ARG A 146 16.37 -1.48 16.23
CA ARG A 146 16.15 -2.39 17.38
C ARG A 146 14.67 -2.66 17.58
N SER A 147 14.34 -3.68 18.39
CA SER A 147 12.96 -4.02 18.76
C SER A 147 12.79 -3.83 20.27
N ASP A 148 12.70 -2.58 20.71
CA ASP A 148 12.78 -2.19 22.13
C ASP A 148 11.93 -0.95 22.46
N SER A 149 10.86 -0.66 21.71
CA SER A 149 10.00 0.50 21.95
C SER A 149 8.51 0.13 21.99
N ASN A 150 7.68 1.15 22.17
CA ASN A 150 6.24 1.14 21.94
C ASN A 150 5.94 1.28 20.43
N THR A 151 4.66 1.36 20.06
CA THR A 151 4.19 1.42 18.66
C THR A 151 3.58 2.79 18.31
N PRO A 152 4.35 3.87 18.20
CA PRO A 152 3.86 5.22 17.84
C PRO A 152 3.57 5.35 16.35
N LEU A 153 2.70 4.49 15.84
CA LEU A 153 2.48 4.27 14.40
C LEU A 153 1.98 5.52 13.66
N GLY A 154 1.04 6.27 14.26
CA GLY A 154 0.54 7.51 13.68
C GLY A 154 1.64 8.55 13.50
N THR A 155 2.53 8.68 14.51
CA THR A 155 3.69 9.57 14.46
C THR A 155 4.68 9.12 13.39
N ALA A 156 4.92 7.82 13.26
CA ALA A 156 5.84 7.27 12.27
C ALA A 156 5.33 7.48 10.83
N VAL A 157 4.04 7.25 10.58
CA VAL A 157 3.39 7.54 9.29
C VAL A 157 3.47 9.04 8.96
N ALA A 158 3.23 9.92 9.96
CA ALA A 158 3.32 11.38 9.77
C ALA A 158 4.74 11.82 9.42
N LEU A 159 5.77 11.27 10.09
CA LEU A 159 7.15 11.55 9.75
C LEU A 159 7.47 11.07 8.33
N GLY A 160 7.10 9.83 8.00
CA GLY A 160 7.31 9.28 6.65
C GLY A 160 6.68 10.16 5.58
N TYR A 161 5.45 10.63 5.80
CA TYR A 161 4.81 11.57 4.89
C TYR A 161 5.59 12.88 4.72
N SER A 162 6.06 13.46 5.82
CA SER A 162 6.83 14.71 5.77
C SER A 162 8.15 14.57 5.00
N LEU A 163 8.81 13.41 5.10
CA LEU A 163 10.04 13.10 4.35
C LEU A 163 9.75 12.96 2.84
N LEU A 164 8.63 12.31 2.48
CA LEU A 164 8.18 12.26 1.09
C LEU A 164 7.80 13.63 0.54
N GLN A 165 7.14 14.49 1.33
CA GLN A 165 6.85 15.87 0.95
C GLN A 165 8.14 16.66 0.66
N LYS A 166 9.15 16.53 1.51
CA LYS A 166 10.46 17.15 1.30
C LYS A 166 11.11 16.65 0.01
N GLN A 167 11.03 15.36 -0.28
CA GLN A 167 11.53 14.80 -1.54
C GLN A 167 10.74 15.31 -2.75
N ALA A 168 9.42 15.41 -2.60
CA ALA A 168 8.54 15.92 -3.66
C ALA A 168 8.86 17.38 -4.01
N SER A 169 9.23 18.21 -3.02
CA SER A 169 9.66 19.59 -3.30
C SER A 169 10.92 19.64 -4.18
N ARG A 170 11.85 18.69 -4.00
CA ARG A 170 13.06 18.56 -4.84
C ARG A 170 12.74 18.07 -6.26
N GLN A 171 11.67 17.31 -6.41
CA GLN A 171 11.21 16.76 -7.69
C GLN A 171 10.10 17.60 -8.33
N LEU A 172 9.77 18.75 -7.75
CA LEU A 172 8.67 19.63 -8.21
C LEU A 172 7.33 18.87 -8.36
N GLY A 173 7.15 17.83 -7.56
CA GLY A 173 5.96 16.97 -7.56
C GLY A 173 5.88 15.92 -8.68
N TYR A 174 6.85 15.86 -9.59
CA TYR A 174 6.82 14.92 -10.73
C TYR A 174 7.25 13.49 -10.40
N GLY A 175 7.76 13.23 -9.20
CA GLY A 175 8.15 11.88 -8.77
C GLY A 175 6.95 11.00 -8.42
N GLU A 176 7.21 9.72 -8.20
CA GLU A 176 6.27 8.77 -7.61
C GLU A 176 6.67 8.50 -6.15
N TYR A 177 5.68 8.36 -5.26
CA TYR A 177 5.94 8.36 -3.81
C TYR A 177 5.22 7.20 -3.14
N TYR A 178 5.99 6.30 -2.53
CA TYR A 178 5.52 5.09 -1.86
C TYR A 178 5.93 5.12 -0.40
N LEU A 179 4.95 5.09 0.50
CA LEU A 179 5.13 4.92 1.94
C LEU A 179 4.85 3.47 2.30
N VAL A 180 5.88 2.70 2.62
CA VAL A 180 5.77 1.27 2.89
C VAL A 180 5.95 1.03 4.39
N VAL A 181 4.91 0.60 5.06
CA VAL A 181 4.91 0.34 6.51
C VAL A 181 5.04 -1.15 6.76
N VAL A 182 6.02 -1.56 7.56
CA VAL A 182 6.19 -2.94 8.04
C VAL A 182 6.04 -2.94 9.54
N THR A 183 4.99 -3.58 10.05
CA THR A 183 4.62 -3.58 11.47
C THR A 183 4.01 -4.92 11.89
N ASP A 184 4.13 -5.29 13.16
CA ASP A 184 3.53 -6.48 13.76
C ASP A 184 2.51 -6.17 14.85
N GLY A 185 2.09 -4.92 14.99
CA GLY A 185 1.20 -4.52 16.06
C GLY A 185 0.32 -3.32 15.77
N ASP A 186 -0.72 -3.20 16.58
CA ASP A 186 -1.59 -2.04 16.59
C ASP A 186 -0.90 -0.82 17.18
N ALA A 187 -1.37 0.35 16.77
CA ALA A 187 -0.87 1.62 17.30
C ALA A 187 -1.14 1.77 18.80
N ASP A 188 -0.20 2.37 19.52
CA ASP A 188 -0.39 2.80 20.90
C ASP A 188 -1.62 3.71 21.04
N LYS A 189 -2.21 3.71 22.25
CA LYS A 189 -3.31 4.61 22.57
C LYS A 189 -2.92 6.06 22.31
N GLY A 190 -3.70 6.74 21.44
CA GLY A 190 -3.44 8.12 21.04
C GLY A 190 -2.52 8.27 19.82
N ASN A 191 -2.02 7.17 19.25
CA ASN A 191 -1.19 7.16 18.04
C ASN A 191 -1.88 6.49 16.83
N ASP A 192 -3.21 6.48 16.81
CA ASP A 192 -3.99 5.92 15.70
C ASP A 192 -3.64 6.60 14.36
N PRO A 193 -3.17 5.84 13.36
CA PRO A 193 -2.74 6.41 12.08
C PRO A 193 -3.89 6.83 11.17
N ARG A 194 -5.15 6.49 11.46
CA ARG A 194 -6.28 6.71 10.56
C ARG A 194 -6.46 8.15 10.13
N SER A 195 -6.26 9.10 11.05
CA SER A 195 -6.39 10.54 10.75
C SER A 195 -5.32 11.01 9.76
N ILE A 196 -4.07 10.64 9.98
CA ILE A 196 -2.97 11.01 9.08
C ILE A 196 -3.08 10.30 7.73
N VAL A 197 -3.52 9.02 7.70
CA VAL A 197 -3.78 8.29 6.46
C VAL A 197 -4.85 8.98 5.62
N ASN A 198 -5.98 9.36 6.22
CA ASN A 198 -7.02 10.11 5.51
C ASN A 198 -6.46 11.40 4.89
N LYS A 199 -5.65 12.13 5.65
CA LYS A 199 -5.00 13.35 5.15
C LYS A 199 -4.07 13.07 3.97
N ILE A 200 -3.21 12.06 4.07
CA ILE A 200 -2.27 11.70 3.00
C ILE A 200 -3.02 11.36 1.70
N VAL A 201 -4.03 10.50 1.79
CA VAL A 201 -4.79 10.05 0.63
C VAL A 201 -5.62 11.15 0.00
N SER A 202 -6.17 12.10 0.81
CA SER A 202 -6.94 13.23 0.27
C SER A 202 -6.06 14.31 -0.36
N ASP A 203 -4.86 14.52 0.17
CA ASP A 203 -4.07 15.71 -0.12
C ASP A 203 -2.87 15.42 -1.06
N SER A 204 -2.56 14.16 -1.34
CA SER A 204 -1.32 13.80 -2.06
C SER A 204 -1.45 12.54 -2.92
N PRO A 205 -0.53 12.34 -3.90
CA PRO A 205 -0.46 11.13 -4.71
C PRO A 205 0.33 10.00 -4.02
N VAL A 206 0.63 10.12 -2.72
CA VAL A 206 1.40 9.09 -2.00
C VAL A 206 0.61 7.80 -1.91
N VAL A 207 1.18 6.71 -2.40
CA VAL A 207 0.65 5.36 -2.23
C VAL A 207 1.13 4.82 -0.89
N ILE A 208 0.18 4.41 -0.04
CA ILE A 208 0.47 3.79 1.25
C ILE A 208 0.29 2.29 1.13
N SER A 209 1.36 1.54 1.36
CA SER A 209 1.35 0.08 1.43
C SER A 209 1.75 -0.37 2.84
N THR A 210 0.99 -1.29 3.42
CA THR A 210 1.27 -1.84 4.75
C THR A 210 1.41 -3.34 4.66
N ILE A 211 2.49 -3.86 5.21
CA ILE A 211 2.70 -5.28 5.44
C ILE A 211 2.52 -5.54 6.93
N GLY A 212 1.38 -6.13 7.28
CA GLY A 212 1.05 -6.53 8.64
C GLY A 212 1.65 -7.89 8.95
N PHE A 213 2.64 -7.96 9.82
CA PHE A 213 3.33 -9.21 10.13
C PHE A 213 2.71 -9.90 11.34
N CYS A 214 1.87 -10.92 11.12
CA CYS A 214 1.16 -11.69 12.14
C CYS A 214 0.10 -10.92 12.94
N ILE A 215 -0.57 -9.97 12.33
CA ILE A 215 -1.60 -9.15 13.00
C ILE A 215 -2.99 -9.27 12.39
N GLY A 216 -3.13 -9.96 11.25
CA GLY A 216 -4.40 -10.16 10.58
C GLY A 216 -5.00 -8.91 9.94
N GLU A 217 -6.21 -9.05 9.41
CA GLU A 217 -6.86 -8.01 8.60
C GLU A 217 -7.50 -6.87 9.41
N GLY A 218 -7.62 -7.01 10.73
CA GLY A 218 -8.29 -6.01 11.60
C GLY A 218 -7.47 -4.75 11.89
N HIS A 219 -6.30 -4.61 11.31
CA HIS A 219 -5.34 -3.55 11.60
C HIS A 219 -5.80 -2.16 11.15
N SER A 220 -5.42 -1.11 11.90
CA SER A 220 -5.83 0.29 11.67
C SER A 220 -5.36 0.87 10.33
N LEU A 221 -4.30 0.33 9.74
CA LEU A 221 -3.80 0.67 8.40
C LEU A 221 -4.44 -0.16 7.27
N ASN A 222 -5.23 -1.19 7.59
CA ASN A 222 -6.05 -1.87 6.59
C ASN A 222 -7.28 -1.02 6.26
N ARG A 223 -7.17 -0.18 5.25
CA ARG A 223 -8.22 0.77 4.84
C ARG A 223 -8.61 0.51 3.38
N PRO A 224 -9.57 -0.41 3.12
CA PRO A 224 -9.97 -0.78 1.76
C PRO A 224 -10.31 0.44 0.90
N GLY A 225 -9.69 0.52 -0.29
CA GLY A 225 -9.83 1.65 -1.22
C GLY A 225 -8.98 2.89 -0.87
N LEU A 226 -8.27 2.90 0.26
CA LEU A 226 -7.38 4.01 0.66
C LEU A 226 -5.93 3.58 0.78
N THR A 227 -5.67 2.36 1.25
CA THR A 227 -4.33 1.81 1.42
C THR A 227 -4.25 0.41 0.84
N LEU A 228 -3.06 0.00 0.43
CA LEU A 228 -2.76 -1.40 0.12
C LEU A 228 -2.33 -2.10 1.41
N TYR A 229 -2.96 -3.23 1.72
CA TYR A 229 -2.66 -3.99 2.92
C TYR A 229 -2.40 -5.45 2.59
N HIS A 230 -1.30 -5.98 3.10
CA HIS A 230 -0.92 -7.39 3.00
C HIS A 230 -0.74 -7.96 4.40
N ASP A 231 -1.54 -8.94 4.76
CA ASP A 231 -1.29 -9.76 5.94
C ASP A 231 -0.22 -10.80 5.62
N ALA A 232 0.80 -10.89 6.44
CA ALA A 232 1.90 -11.82 6.29
C ALA A 232 2.03 -12.69 7.54
N THR A 233 1.82 -14.00 7.39
CA THR A 233 1.90 -14.99 8.47
C THR A 233 3.17 -15.84 8.38
N SER A 234 4.06 -15.54 7.45
CA SER A 234 5.35 -16.17 7.25
C SER A 234 6.35 -15.20 6.59
N LEU A 235 7.63 -15.61 6.56
CA LEU A 235 8.68 -14.84 5.86
C LEU A 235 8.40 -14.75 4.34
N GLU A 236 7.90 -15.84 3.75
CA GLU A 236 7.57 -15.88 2.32
C GLU A 236 6.39 -14.93 2.00
N GLU A 237 5.43 -14.79 2.90
CA GLU A 237 4.33 -13.84 2.72
C GLU A 237 4.78 -12.40 2.94
N LEU A 238 5.71 -12.16 3.85
CA LEU A 238 6.33 -10.85 4.04
C LEU A 238 7.11 -10.42 2.79
N ASP A 239 7.90 -11.33 2.19
CA ASP A 239 8.58 -11.08 0.91
C ASP A 239 7.57 -10.79 -0.21
N ARG A 240 6.49 -11.59 -0.34
CA ARG A 240 5.43 -11.38 -1.34
C ARG A 240 4.71 -10.04 -1.15
N GLY A 241 4.43 -9.64 0.09
CA GLY A 241 3.83 -8.35 0.41
C GLY A 241 4.70 -7.18 -0.07
N LEU A 242 6.01 -7.27 0.14
CA LEU A 242 6.95 -6.27 -0.37
C LEU A 242 7.10 -6.32 -1.90
N GLU A 243 7.05 -7.51 -2.52
CA GLU A 243 7.05 -7.64 -3.98
C GLU A 243 5.82 -7.01 -4.63
N SER A 244 4.64 -7.10 -3.99
CA SER A 244 3.44 -6.47 -4.51
C SER A 244 3.56 -4.94 -4.61
N VAL A 245 4.33 -4.31 -3.70
CA VAL A 245 4.61 -2.87 -3.77
C VAL A 245 5.36 -2.52 -5.07
N LEU A 246 6.30 -3.38 -5.51
CA LEU A 246 7.00 -3.20 -6.78
C LEU A 246 6.07 -3.38 -7.97
N ALA A 247 5.23 -4.40 -7.96
CA ALA A 247 4.28 -4.66 -9.04
C ALA A 247 3.30 -3.48 -9.21
N GLU A 248 2.77 -2.94 -8.12
CA GLU A 248 1.92 -1.74 -8.13
C GLU A 248 2.66 -0.52 -8.69
N SER A 249 3.94 -0.35 -8.31
CA SER A 249 4.75 0.76 -8.81
C SER A 249 5.04 0.67 -10.32
N GLU A 250 5.16 -0.54 -10.86
CA GLU A 250 5.36 -0.75 -12.30
C GLU A 250 4.06 -0.56 -13.08
N TYR A 251 2.92 -0.97 -12.52
CA TYR A 251 1.61 -0.73 -13.12
C TYR A 251 1.28 0.76 -13.21
N ASN A 252 1.56 1.54 -12.17
CA ASN A 252 1.33 2.98 -12.14
C ASN A 252 2.27 3.75 -13.09
N ALA A 253 3.48 3.23 -13.34
CA ALA A 253 4.46 3.82 -14.24
C ALA A 253 4.21 3.49 -15.73
N ALA A 254 3.35 2.50 -16.04
CA ALA A 254 3.03 2.15 -17.42
C ALA A 254 2.21 3.28 -18.06
N PRO A 255 2.67 3.94 -19.16
CA PRO A 255 1.83 4.89 -19.86
C PRO A 255 0.60 4.15 -20.38
N ASP A 256 -0.57 4.73 -20.12
CA ASP A 256 -1.89 4.21 -20.53
C ASP A 256 -1.82 3.50 -21.89
N ALA A 257 -1.92 2.19 -21.88
CA ALA A 257 -2.31 1.41 -23.04
C ALA A 257 -3.82 1.63 -23.24
N ARG A 258 -4.18 2.79 -23.74
CA ARG A 258 -5.54 3.11 -24.20
C ARG A 258 -5.55 3.27 -25.69
#